data_84292c9ae96abad8db5838d8293ae87b
#
_entry.id   84292c9ae96abad8db5838d8293ae87b
#
_cell.length_a   1.000
_cell.length_b   1.000
_cell.length_c   1.000
_cell.angle_alpha   90.00
_cell.angle_beta   90.00
_cell.angle_gamma   90.00
#
_symmetry.space_group_name_H-M   'P 1'
#
loop_
_entity.id
_entity.type
_entity.pdbx_description
1 polymer ?
#
loop_
_entity_poly.entity_id
_entity_poly.type
_entity_poly.pdbx_seq_one_letter_code
_entity_poly.pdbx_strand_id
1 'polypeptide(L)' 'QVVHEIIEKSKDFLETGGDLTIVIQKKQGAPSAKSKMEEVFGNCEIVKKDKGYYILRSVNE' A
#
# COMPACT_ATOMS: atom_id res chain seq x y z
N GLN A 1 -2.20 13.56 0.76
CA GLN A 1 -0.86 13.18 0.30
C GLN A 1 -0.91 12.47 -1.04
N VAL A 2 0.13 12.62 -1.82
CA VAL A 2 0.22 12.01 -3.14
C VAL A 2 0.14 10.48 -3.06
N VAL A 3 0.78 9.88 -2.06
CA VAL A 3 0.77 8.42 -1.86
C VAL A 3 -0.65 7.91 -1.64
N HIS A 4 -1.46 8.62 -0.84
CA HIS A 4 -2.84 8.23 -0.57
C HIS A 4 -3.69 8.29 -1.83
N GLU A 5 -3.48 9.28 -2.67
CA GLU A 5 -4.19 9.41 -3.94
C GLU A 5 -3.82 8.27 -4.89
N ILE A 6 -2.55 7.90 -4.93
CA ILE A 6 -2.08 6.79 -5.76
C ILE A 6 -2.73 5.49 -5.32
N ILE A 7 -2.82 5.25 -4.01
CA ILE A 7 -3.46 4.05 -3.47
C ILE A 7 -4.93 4.00 -3.84
N GLU A 8 -5.64 5.10 -3.67
CA GLU A 8 -7.07 5.16 -4.01
C GLU A 8 -7.31 4.93 -5.49
N LYS A 9 -6.53 5.57 -6.35
CA LYS A 9 -6.67 5.44 -7.80
C LYS A 9 -6.25 4.05 -8.29
N SER A 10 -5.27 3.44 -7.65
CA SER A 10 -4.80 2.10 -8.01
C SER A 10 -5.92 1.07 -7.92
N LYS A 11 -6.81 1.21 -6.95
CA LYS A 11 -7.93 0.29 -6.80
C LYS A 11 -8.83 0.27 -8.04
N ASP A 12 -9.02 1.42 -8.68
CA ASP A 12 -9.85 1.53 -9.88
C ASP A 12 -9.23 0.85 -11.09
N PHE A 13 -7.92 0.69 -11.09
CA PHE A 13 -7.19 0.05 -12.19
C PHE A 13 -6.89 -1.43 -11.95
N LEU A 14 -7.00 -1.90 -10.71
CA LEU A 14 -6.73 -3.29 -10.37
C LEU A 14 -7.97 -4.14 -10.57
N GLU A 15 -7.80 -5.26 -11.23
CA GLU A 15 -8.86 -6.26 -11.34
C GLU A 15 -9.01 -7.00 -10.02
N THR A 16 -10.15 -7.63 -9.82
CA THR A 16 -10.37 -8.51 -8.67
C THR A 16 -9.30 -9.60 -8.67
N GLY A 17 -8.61 -9.73 -7.56
CA GLY A 17 -7.47 -10.65 -7.44
C GLY A 17 -6.13 -10.03 -7.78
N GLY A 18 -6.11 -8.80 -8.34
CA GLY A 18 -4.88 -8.07 -8.58
C GLY A 18 -4.26 -7.57 -7.28
N ASP A 19 -2.98 -7.25 -7.33
CA ASP A 19 -2.29 -6.75 -6.14
C ASP A 19 -1.57 -5.43 -6.41
N LEU A 20 -1.36 -4.68 -5.32
CA LEU A 20 -0.58 -3.46 -5.34
C LEU A 20 0.58 -3.64 -4.36
N THR A 21 1.79 -3.44 -4.86
CA THR A 21 2.98 -3.47 -4.03
C THR A 21 3.66 -2.11 -4.08
N ILE A 22 3.94 -1.54 -2.92
CA ILE A 22 4.65 -0.26 -2.85
C ILE A 22 5.86 -0.39 -1.94
N VAL A 23 6.89 0.39 -2.24
CA VAL A 23 8.07 0.54 -1.41
C VAL A 23 8.06 1.97 -0.88
N ILE A 24 8.07 2.13 0.43
CA ILE A 24 7.99 3.45 1.05
C ILE A 24 8.96 3.54 2.23
N GLN A 25 9.60 4.69 2.36
CA GLN A 25 10.45 4.96 3.52
C GLN A 25 9.61 5.17 4.76
N LYS A 26 10.06 4.61 5.87
CA LYS A 26 9.40 4.78 7.17
C LYS A 26 9.20 6.26 7.50
N LYS A 27 10.20 7.10 7.19
CA LYS A 27 10.14 8.53 7.44
C LYS A 27 9.11 9.27 6.59
N GLN A 28 8.71 8.68 5.45
CA GLN A 28 7.76 9.28 4.53
C GLN A 28 6.32 8.87 4.81
N GLY A 29 6.08 8.15 5.89
CA GLY A 29 4.73 7.82 6.29
C GLY A 29 4.30 6.40 5.97
N ALA A 30 5.21 5.42 6.05
CA ALA A 30 4.87 4.02 5.83
C ALA A 30 3.68 3.56 6.68
N PRO A 31 3.57 3.89 7.98
CA PRO A 31 2.40 3.51 8.76
C PRO A 31 1.10 4.09 8.22
N SER A 32 1.11 5.35 7.74
CA SER A 32 -0.06 5.96 7.14
C SER A 32 -0.44 5.28 5.83
N ALA A 33 0.55 4.95 5.00
CA ALA A 33 0.32 4.25 3.74
C ALA A 33 -0.27 2.87 3.99
N LYS A 34 0.23 2.15 5.00
CA LYS A 34 -0.31 0.85 5.37
C LYS A 34 -1.78 0.97 5.79
N SER A 35 -2.10 1.94 6.65
CA SER A 35 -3.46 2.21 7.09
C SER A 35 -4.37 2.51 5.91
N LYS A 36 -3.91 3.33 4.99
CA LYS A 36 -4.68 3.69 3.80
C LYS A 36 -4.92 2.49 2.90
N MET A 37 -3.92 1.65 2.70
CA MET A 37 -4.07 0.43 1.91
C MET A 37 -5.07 -0.52 2.55
N GLU A 38 -5.05 -0.66 3.86
CA GLU A 38 -6.06 -1.45 4.58
C GLU A 38 -7.46 -0.88 4.40
N GLU A 39 -7.60 0.43 4.44
CA GLU A 39 -8.88 1.09 4.25
C GLU A 39 -9.43 0.89 2.83
N VAL A 40 -8.58 1.05 1.83
CA VAL A 40 -8.99 1.00 0.43
C VAL A 40 -9.20 -0.44 -0.03
N PHE A 41 -8.31 -1.34 0.32
CA PHE A 41 -8.33 -2.73 -0.15
C PHE A 41 -8.88 -3.73 0.87
N GLY A 42 -8.97 -3.32 2.12
CA GLY A 42 -9.41 -4.21 3.20
C GLY A 42 -8.31 -5.11 3.74
N ASN A 43 -7.11 -5.03 3.20
CA ASN A 43 -5.97 -5.82 3.66
C ASN A 43 -4.67 -5.12 3.30
N CYS A 44 -3.64 -5.39 4.06
CA CYS A 44 -2.29 -4.93 3.75
C CYS A 44 -1.31 -5.77 4.55
N GLU A 45 -0.26 -6.24 3.89
CA GLU A 45 0.80 -6.95 4.60
C GLU A 45 2.15 -6.28 4.36
N ILE A 46 3.03 -6.40 5.33
CA ILE A 46 4.42 -5.96 5.20
C ILE A 46 5.20 -7.15 4.65
N VAL A 47 5.54 -7.08 3.36
CA VAL A 47 6.26 -8.16 2.68
C VAL A 47 7.70 -8.23 3.16
N LYS A 48 8.32 -7.07 3.33
CA LYS A 48 9.70 -6.98 3.77
C LYS A 48 9.94 -5.65 4.48
N LYS A 49 10.79 -5.69 5.49
CA LYS A 49 11.31 -4.49 6.14
C LYS A 49 12.81 -4.47 5.89
N ASP A 50 13.30 -3.38 5.35
CA ASP A 50 14.73 -3.18 5.18
C ASP A 50 15.05 -1.79 5.74
N LYS A 51 16.32 -1.51 5.93
CA LYS A 51 16.85 -0.30 6.60
C LYS A 51 16.05 0.98 6.32
N GLY A 52 14.96 1.19 7.08
CA GLY A 52 14.12 2.36 6.93
C GLY A 52 13.11 2.30 5.79
N TYR A 53 13.04 1.20 5.05
CA TYR A 53 12.06 0.98 3.98
C TYR A 53 11.11 -0.15 4.33
N TYR A 54 9.86 0.01 3.95
CA TYR A 54 8.85 -1.04 4.08
C TYR A 54 8.30 -1.35 2.69
N ILE A 55 8.15 -2.63 2.40
CA ILE A 55 7.48 -3.09 1.19
C ILE A 55 6.10 -3.56 1.61
N LEU A 56 5.07 -2.87 1.15
CA LEU A 56 3.67 -3.13 1.51
C LEU A 56 2.94 -3.71 0.31
N ARG A 57 2.09 -4.68 0.58
CA ARG A 57 1.30 -5.33 -0.46
C ARG A 57 -0.15 -5.47 -0.02
N SER A 58 -1.05 -5.12 -0.92
CA SER A 58 -2.50 -5.33 -0.72
C SER A 58 -3.07 -6.04 -1.94
N VAL A 59 -4.08 -6.84 -1.71
CA VAL A 59 -4.78 -7.58 -2.77
C VAL A 59 -6.17 -6.98 -2.95
N ASN A 60 -6.55 -6.73 -4.20
CA ASN A 60 -7.88 -6.24 -4.53
C ASN A 60 -8.85 -7.43 -4.60
N GLU A 61 -9.58 -7.61 -3.54
CA GLU A 61 -10.54 -8.73 -3.43
C GLU A 61 -11.90 -8.39 -4.02
#